data_560c09ba69f87bd6ab3cea31aa341fdc
#
_entry.id   560c09ba69f87bd6ab3cea31aa341fdc
#
_cell.length_a   1.000
_cell.length_b   1.000
_cell.length_c   1.000
_cell.angle_alpha   90.00
_cell.angle_beta   90.00
_cell.angle_gamma   90.00
#
_symmetry.space_group_name_H-M   'P 1'
#
loop_
_entity.id
_entity.type
_entity.pdbx_description
1 polymer ?
#
loop_
_entity_poly.entity_id
_entity_poly.type
_entity_poly.pdbx_seq_one_letter_code
_entity_poly.pdbx_strand_id
1 'polypeptide(L)'
;MYHFIPLPTGEGLGERPMNFKEGEVLYFNKPLGWTSFKVVGHARYHICRRIKEKKLKVGHAGTLDPLATGVMIVCTGKATKRIEEFQYHTKEYVATIRLGATTPSYDLEHEIDATYPTEHITRGLVEETLKKFIGEIQQVPPAFSACMVNGKRAYDLARKGEEVELKPKLLVIDEIELLDDGLDIAEPWIKVRVVCSKGTYIRALARDIGEALQSGAHLTALERTRVGDVRLADCLNPLDFKAVSYTHLRAHETR
;
A
#
# COMPACT_ATOMS: atom_id res chain seq x y z
N MET A 1 -10.46 -0.59 25.69
CA MET A 1 -10.46 0.68 24.94
C MET A 1 -9.01 1.15 24.85
N TYR A 2 -8.30 0.83 23.77
CA TYR A 2 -6.89 1.19 23.60
C TYR A 2 -6.84 2.54 22.90
N HIS A 3 -6.31 3.55 23.60
CA HIS A 3 -6.23 4.90 23.08
C HIS A 3 -5.18 4.98 21.96
N PHE A 4 -5.61 5.51 20.86
CA PHE A 4 -4.84 6.02 19.76
C PHE A 4 -3.87 7.10 20.29
N ILE A 5 -2.59 7.02 20.01
CA ILE A 5 -1.66 8.10 20.27
C ILE A 5 -1.11 8.57 18.93
N PRO A 6 -1.54 9.73 18.41
CA PRO A 6 -0.77 10.46 17.44
C PRO A 6 0.57 10.84 18.08
N LEU A 7 1.66 10.74 17.35
CA LEU A 7 2.93 11.29 17.80
C LEU A 7 2.76 12.82 17.87
N PRO A 8 3.22 13.47 18.93
CA PRO A 8 2.89 14.86 19.19
C PRO A 8 3.55 15.78 18.17
N THR A 9 2.72 16.50 17.43
CA THR A 9 3.02 17.86 17.02
C THR A 9 2.67 18.74 18.21
N GLY A 10 3.66 19.20 18.94
CA GLY A 10 3.67 20.25 19.95
C GLY A 10 2.44 20.38 20.88
N GLU A 11 2.73 20.27 22.19
CA GLU A 11 1.97 20.74 23.35
C GLU A 11 0.80 19.89 23.89
N GLY A 12 1.10 19.19 25.00
CA GLY A 12 0.19 19.09 26.13
C GLY A 12 -0.87 18.00 26.14
N LEU A 13 -0.50 16.70 26.19
CA LEU A 13 -1.28 15.66 26.85
C LEU A 13 -0.31 14.61 27.40
N GLY A 14 -0.51 14.15 28.62
CA GLY A 14 0.40 13.27 29.35
C GLY A 14 0.84 12.03 28.56
N GLU A 15 2.11 12.02 28.16
CA GLU A 15 2.72 10.96 27.38
C GLU A 15 2.90 9.71 28.24
N ARG A 16 2.16 8.63 27.92
CA ARG A 16 2.53 7.33 28.46
C ARG A 16 3.82 6.84 27.78
N PRO A 17 4.78 6.29 28.55
CA PRO A 17 5.97 5.71 27.93
C PRO A 17 5.58 4.53 27.02
N MET A 18 6.14 4.47 25.80
CA MET A 18 5.91 3.37 24.87
C MET A 18 6.46 2.06 25.44
N ASN A 19 5.64 1.01 25.41
CA ASN A 19 6.04 -0.33 25.80
C ASN A 19 5.96 -1.28 24.59
N PHE A 20 7.03 -1.33 23.83
CA PHE A 20 7.10 -2.14 22.60
C PHE A 20 6.97 -3.65 22.83
N LYS A 21 7.24 -4.16 24.01
CA LYS A 21 7.05 -5.59 24.35
C LYS A 21 5.58 -5.92 24.60
N GLU A 22 4.90 -5.06 25.36
CA GLU A 22 3.46 -5.20 25.58
C GLU A 22 2.66 -4.95 24.31
N GLY A 23 3.18 -4.09 23.43
CA GLY A 23 2.66 -3.92 22.08
C GLY A 23 2.27 -2.49 21.75
N GLU A 24 2.89 -1.97 20.72
CA GLU A 24 2.58 -0.66 20.14
C GLU A 24 2.17 -0.81 18.68
N VAL A 25 1.34 0.13 18.22
CA VAL A 25 0.93 0.27 16.82
C VAL A 25 1.55 1.55 16.30
N LEU A 26 2.39 1.43 15.28
CA LEU A 26 3.14 2.52 14.66
C LEU A 26 2.67 2.72 13.23
N TYR A 27 2.61 3.96 12.80
CA TYR A 27 2.23 4.34 11.44
C TYR A 27 3.44 4.90 10.71
N PHE A 28 3.75 4.35 9.55
CA PHE A 28 4.85 4.81 8.71
C PHE A 28 4.36 5.20 7.33
N ASN A 29 4.93 6.28 6.78
CA ASN A 29 4.86 6.55 5.36
C ASN A 29 5.98 5.77 4.68
N LYS A 30 5.65 4.66 4.01
CA LYS A 30 6.63 3.82 3.32
C LYS A 30 7.26 4.58 2.15
N PRO A 31 8.57 4.77 2.12
CA PRO A 31 9.24 5.43 0.99
C PRO A 31 9.20 4.58 -0.28
N LEU A 32 9.31 5.24 -1.43
CA LEU A 32 9.51 4.60 -2.72
C LEU A 32 10.77 3.72 -2.70
N GLY A 33 10.72 2.58 -3.38
CA GLY A 33 11.83 1.63 -3.48
C GLY A 33 12.08 0.79 -2.22
N TRP A 34 11.35 1.02 -1.12
CA TRP A 34 11.42 0.16 0.05
C TRP A 34 10.38 -0.96 -0.02
N THR A 35 10.80 -2.18 0.34
CA THR A 35 9.83 -3.24 0.61
C THR A 35 9.15 -3.00 1.95
N SER A 36 7.95 -3.53 2.14
CA SER A 36 7.26 -3.52 3.45
C SER A 36 8.10 -4.20 4.53
N PHE A 37 8.86 -5.23 4.18
CA PHE A 37 9.78 -5.92 5.08
C PHE A 37 10.96 -5.04 5.51
N LYS A 38 11.45 -4.15 4.63
CA LYS A 38 12.52 -3.21 4.96
C LYS A 38 12.06 -2.21 6.03
N VAL A 39 10.81 -1.72 5.94
CA VAL A 39 10.23 -0.83 6.99
C VAL A 39 10.16 -1.56 8.34
N VAL A 40 9.63 -2.80 8.35
CA VAL A 40 9.57 -3.62 9.58
C VAL A 40 10.96 -3.89 10.16
N GLY A 41 11.92 -4.24 9.31
CA GLY A 41 13.31 -4.50 9.72
C GLY A 41 13.98 -3.26 10.32
N HIS A 42 13.77 -2.10 9.68
CA HIS A 42 14.27 -0.81 10.15
C HIS A 42 13.68 -0.43 11.52
N ALA A 43 12.35 -0.47 11.64
CA ALA A 43 11.67 -0.20 12.91
C ALA A 43 12.16 -1.14 14.02
N ARG A 44 12.19 -2.46 13.75
CA ARG A 44 12.66 -3.46 14.72
C ARG A 44 14.09 -3.19 15.18
N TYR A 45 15.00 -2.88 14.25
CA TYR A 45 16.39 -2.58 14.58
C TYR A 45 16.53 -1.42 15.56
N HIS A 46 15.86 -0.28 15.30
CA HIS A 46 15.94 0.90 16.15
C HIS A 46 15.26 0.68 17.51
N ILE A 47 14.10 0.00 17.52
CA ILE A 47 13.40 -0.33 18.77
C ILE A 47 14.26 -1.26 19.65
N CYS A 48 14.79 -2.36 19.09
CA CYS A 48 15.61 -3.30 19.82
C CYS A 48 16.84 -2.64 20.44
N ARG A 49 17.51 -1.74 19.71
CA ARG A 49 18.63 -0.95 20.26
C ARG A 49 18.20 -0.06 21.42
N ARG A 50 17.07 0.60 21.32
CA ARG A 50 16.52 1.49 22.35
C ARG A 50 16.20 0.73 23.64
N ILE A 51 15.47 -0.39 23.54
CA ILE A 51 15.05 -1.17 24.71
C ILE A 51 16.12 -2.16 25.20
N LYS A 52 17.31 -2.16 24.59
CA LYS A 52 18.44 -3.07 24.86
C LYS A 52 18.08 -4.55 24.80
N GLU A 53 17.20 -4.91 23.85
CA GLU A 53 16.75 -6.28 23.62
C GLU A 53 17.29 -6.84 22.30
N LYS A 54 17.63 -8.14 22.30
CA LYS A 54 18.14 -8.81 21.10
C LYS A 54 17.03 -9.18 20.11
N LYS A 55 15.80 -9.36 20.57
CA LYS A 55 14.65 -9.83 19.77
C LYS A 55 13.37 -9.11 20.17
N LEU A 56 12.61 -8.69 19.16
CA LEU A 56 11.26 -8.16 19.32
C LEU A 56 10.41 -8.67 18.15
N LYS A 57 9.19 -9.11 18.44
CA LYS A 57 8.21 -9.45 17.41
C LYS A 57 7.70 -8.15 16.80
N VAL A 58 7.85 -7.99 15.49
CA VAL A 58 7.37 -6.83 14.73
C VAL A 58 6.80 -7.33 13.41
N GLY A 59 5.64 -6.83 13.02
CA GLY A 59 4.97 -7.20 11.78
C GLY A 59 4.16 -6.03 11.22
N HIS A 60 3.67 -6.15 9.99
CA HIS A 60 2.86 -5.12 9.33
C HIS A 60 1.47 -5.62 8.93
N ALA A 61 0.51 -4.71 8.83
CA ALA A 61 -0.86 -4.98 8.43
C ALA A 61 -1.12 -4.53 6.97
N GLY A 62 -0.75 -5.37 6.02
CA GLY A 62 -0.97 -5.13 4.59
C GLY A 62 0.28 -4.68 3.86
N THR A 63 0.71 -5.52 2.92
CA THR A 63 1.87 -5.28 2.07
C THR A 63 1.63 -4.09 1.13
N LEU A 64 2.67 -3.29 0.92
CA LEU A 64 2.83 -2.37 -0.19
C LEU A 64 4.00 -2.86 -1.05
N ASP A 65 3.83 -2.83 -2.36
CA ASP A 65 4.89 -3.17 -3.32
C ASP A 65 6.05 -2.15 -3.22
N PRO A 66 7.26 -2.49 -3.69
CA PRO A 66 8.40 -1.56 -3.64
C PRO A 66 8.13 -0.23 -4.32
N LEU A 67 7.41 -0.24 -5.46
CA LEU A 67 7.07 0.95 -6.25
C LEU A 67 5.87 1.74 -5.68
N ALA A 68 5.19 1.23 -4.64
CA ALA A 68 4.14 1.95 -3.94
C ALA A 68 4.67 2.70 -2.72
N THR A 69 4.03 3.81 -2.35
CA THR A 69 4.31 4.60 -1.15
C THR A 69 3.10 4.64 -0.21
N GLY A 70 3.25 5.27 0.94
CA GLY A 70 2.11 5.64 1.78
C GLY A 70 1.94 4.86 3.08
N VAL A 71 0.76 4.94 3.64
CA VAL A 71 0.41 4.46 4.98
C VAL A 71 0.70 2.98 5.16
N MET A 72 1.52 2.68 6.16
CA MET A 72 1.86 1.33 6.57
C MET A 72 1.74 1.17 8.09
N ILE A 73 0.85 0.30 8.54
CA ILE A 73 0.65 0.00 9.96
C ILE A 73 1.63 -1.10 10.37
N VAL A 74 2.43 -0.82 11.40
CA VAL A 74 3.42 -1.74 11.97
C VAL A 74 3.08 -1.99 13.44
N CYS A 75 2.98 -3.26 13.83
CA CYS A 75 2.67 -3.69 15.19
C CYS A 75 3.90 -4.32 15.84
N THR A 76 4.10 -4.05 17.15
CA THR A 76 5.18 -4.61 17.94
C THR A 76 4.66 -5.50 19.08
N GLY A 77 5.49 -6.38 19.62
CA GLY A 77 5.18 -7.21 20.76
C GLY A 77 3.84 -7.94 20.68
N LYS A 78 3.02 -7.82 21.71
CA LYS A 78 1.68 -8.44 21.76
C LYS A 78 0.70 -7.85 20.76
N ALA A 79 0.86 -6.57 20.32
CA ALA A 79 0.00 -5.94 19.32
C ALA A 79 0.10 -6.62 17.94
N THR A 80 1.13 -7.45 17.68
CA THR A 80 1.20 -8.24 16.44
C THR A 80 0.04 -9.23 16.28
N LYS A 81 -0.68 -9.58 17.35
CA LYS A 81 -1.89 -10.40 17.28
C LYS A 81 -3.08 -9.67 16.65
N ARG A 82 -3.02 -8.32 16.60
CA ARG A 82 -4.06 -7.46 16.01
C ARG A 82 -3.82 -7.14 14.52
N ILE A 83 -2.75 -7.66 13.92
CA ILE A 83 -2.43 -7.39 12.50
C ILE A 83 -3.60 -7.72 11.58
N GLU A 84 -4.28 -8.83 11.84
CA GLU A 84 -5.42 -9.25 11.01
C GLU A 84 -6.59 -8.25 11.11
N GLU A 85 -6.87 -7.71 12.30
CA GLU A 85 -7.88 -6.66 12.51
C GLU A 85 -7.61 -5.46 11.57
N PHE A 86 -6.39 -4.94 11.57
CA PHE A 86 -6.00 -3.81 10.71
C PHE A 86 -6.05 -4.15 9.22
N GLN A 87 -5.86 -5.41 8.84
CA GLN A 87 -5.95 -5.84 7.45
C GLN A 87 -7.38 -5.74 6.90
N TYR A 88 -8.41 -5.82 7.73
CA TYR A 88 -9.81 -5.70 7.30
C TYR A 88 -10.27 -4.26 7.09
N HIS A 89 -9.55 -3.27 7.60
CA HIS A 89 -9.91 -1.88 7.37
C HIS A 89 -9.94 -1.54 5.87
N THR A 90 -10.84 -0.66 5.48
CA THR A 90 -10.91 -0.05 4.15
C THR A 90 -9.61 0.70 3.86
N LYS A 91 -9.15 0.66 2.63
CA LYS A 91 -7.95 1.37 2.15
C LYS A 91 -8.34 2.41 1.12
N GLU A 92 -7.62 3.51 1.14
CA GLU A 92 -7.70 4.52 0.10
C GLU A 92 -6.34 4.65 -0.58
N TYR A 93 -6.39 4.75 -1.90
CA TYR A 93 -5.22 4.89 -2.75
C TYR A 93 -5.41 6.05 -3.72
N VAL A 94 -4.29 6.70 -4.05
CA VAL A 94 -4.15 7.54 -5.24
C VAL A 94 -3.22 6.80 -6.19
N ALA A 95 -3.70 6.55 -7.40
CA ALA A 95 -3.02 5.77 -8.42
C ALA A 95 -2.89 6.57 -9.71
N THR A 96 -1.69 6.60 -10.30
CA THR A 96 -1.50 7.07 -11.69
C THR A 96 -1.38 5.86 -12.59
N ILE A 97 -2.19 5.83 -13.62
CA ILE A 97 -2.34 4.71 -14.55
C ILE A 97 -2.01 5.23 -15.95
N ARG A 98 -0.97 4.67 -16.57
CA ARG A 98 -0.67 4.89 -17.99
C ARG A 98 -1.60 4.03 -18.83
N LEU A 99 -2.17 4.62 -19.88
CA LEU A 99 -3.03 3.96 -20.87
C LEU A 99 -2.22 3.64 -22.13
N GLY A 100 -2.72 2.70 -22.94
CA GLY A 100 -2.13 2.32 -24.21
C GLY A 100 -0.93 1.38 -24.12
N ALA A 101 -0.58 0.88 -22.95
CA ALA A 101 0.53 -0.06 -22.78
C ALA A 101 0.31 -0.99 -21.60
N THR A 102 0.76 -2.24 -21.72
CA THR A 102 0.75 -3.23 -20.64
C THR A 102 2.16 -3.62 -20.22
N THR A 103 2.27 -4.18 -19.02
CA THR A 103 3.48 -4.84 -18.49
C THR A 103 3.07 -6.15 -17.80
N PRO A 104 3.92 -7.17 -17.71
CA PRO A 104 3.59 -8.44 -17.07
C PRO A 104 3.21 -8.31 -15.58
N SER A 105 3.72 -7.30 -14.88
CA SER A 105 3.43 -7.03 -13.46
C SER A 105 2.30 -6.02 -13.25
N TYR A 106 1.80 -5.40 -14.31
CA TYR A 106 0.83 -4.28 -14.32
C TYR A 106 1.33 -3.03 -13.57
N ASP A 107 2.66 -2.87 -13.50
CA ASP A 107 3.39 -1.72 -12.97
C ASP A 107 4.74 -1.54 -13.67
N LEU A 108 5.63 -0.70 -13.15
CA LEU A 108 6.95 -0.42 -13.72
C LEU A 108 8.05 -1.42 -13.27
N GLU A 109 7.70 -2.57 -12.68
CA GLU A 109 8.70 -3.61 -12.32
C GLU A 109 9.24 -4.32 -13.57
N HIS A 110 8.44 -4.37 -14.65
CA HIS A 110 8.81 -5.00 -15.92
C HIS A 110 8.63 -4.02 -17.09
N GLU A 111 9.37 -4.30 -18.17
CA GLU A 111 9.24 -3.57 -19.42
C GLU A 111 7.87 -3.76 -20.06
N ILE A 112 7.50 -2.83 -20.96
CA ILE A 112 6.26 -2.91 -21.74
C ILE A 112 6.30 -4.16 -22.63
N ASP A 113 5.25 -4.97 -22.56
CA ASP A 113 5.07 -6.19 -23.35
C ASP A 113 4.11 -6.01 -24.52
N ALA A 114 3.18 -5.06 -24.46
CA ALA A 114 2.27 -4.72 -25.57
C ALA A 114 1.83 -3.27 -25.53
N THR A 115 1.46 -2.74 -26.71
CA THR A 115 0.90 -1.40 -26.88
C THR A 115 -0.45 -1.47 -27.59
N TYR A 116 -1.31 -0.49 -27.32
CA TYR A 116 -2.70 -0.45 -27.75
C TYR A 116 -3.10 0.96 -28.20
N PRO A 117 -4.09 1.09 -29.11
CA PRO A 117 -4.67 2.38 -29.49
C PRO A 117 -5.27 3.11 -28.27
N THR A 118 -5.21 4.45 -28.30
CA THR A 118 -5.75 5.32 -27.25
C THR A 118 -6.57 6.49 -27.77
N GLU A 119 -6.61 6.69 -29.09
CA GLU A 119 -7.25 7.84 -29.76
C GLU A 119 -8.75 7.93 -29.49
N HIS A 120 -9.38 6.80 -29.14
CA HIS A 120 -10.80 6.72 -28.82
C HIS A 120 -11.11 7.06 -27.36
N ILE A 121 -10.07 7.15 -26.51
CA ILE A 121 -10.24 7.35 -25.07
C ILE A 121 -10.46 8.83 -24.80
N THR A 122 -11.67 9.16 -24.36
CA THR A 122 -12.05 10.49 -23.91
C THR A 122 -12.27 10.52 -22.40
N ARG A 123 -12.21 11.70 -21.80
CA ARG A 123 -12.51 11.88 -20.37
C ARG A 123 -13.89 11.31 -19.99
N GLY A 124 -14.92 11.58 -20.81
CA GLY A 124 -16.26 11.03 -20.57
C GLY A 124 -16.29 9.50 -20.59
N LEU A 125 -15.57 8.85 -21.54
CA LEU A 125 -15.48 7.39 -21.59
C LEU A 125 -14.75 6.84 -20.35
N VAL A 126 -13.70 7.52 -19.86
CA VAL A 126 -13.01 7.13 -18.63
C VAL A 126 -13.96 7.22 -17.43
N GLU A 127 -14.66 8.35 -17.23
CA GLU A 127 -15.59 8.54 -16.13
C GLU A 127 -16.73 7.51 -16.13
N GLU A 128 -17.29 7.18 -17.29
CA GLU A 128 -18.31 6.13 -17.42
C GLU A 128 -17.75 4.74 -17.12
N THR A 129 -16.52 4.48 -17.55
CA THR A 129 -15.86 3.19 -17.31
C THR A 129 -15.55 3.00 -15.83
N LEU A 130 -15.03 4.02 -15.15
CA LEU A 130 -14.74 3.96 -13.72
C LEU A 130 -15.99 3.63 -12.89
N LYS A 131 -17.16 4.16 -13.23
CA LYS A 131 -18.44 3.87 -12.54
C LYS A 131 -18.79 2.38 -12.54
N LYS A 132 -18.37 1.61 -13.55
CA LYS A 132 -18.62 0.16 -13.66
C LYS A 132 -17.85 -0.65 -12.62
N PHE A 133 -16.83 -0.10 -12.02
CA PHE A 133 -16.03 -0.75 -10.98
C PHE A 133 -16.52 -0.47 -9.56
N ILE A 134 -17.52 0.40 -9.36
CA ILE A 134 -18.09 0.66 -8.04
C ILE A 134 -18.98 -0.51 -7.61
N GLY A 135 -18.82 -0.95 -6.36
CA GLY A 135 -19.54 -2.08 -5.78
C GLY A 135 -18.74 -3.37 -5.81
N GLU A 136 -19.43 -4.50 -5.93
CA GLU A 136 -18.81 -5.82 -5.98
C GLU A 136 -18.18 -6.10 -7.35
N ILE A 137 -16.90 -6.48 -7.34
CA ILE A 137 -16.15 -6.86 -8.55
C ILE A 137 -15.52 -8.23 -8.39
N GLN A 138 -15.39 -8.94 -9.50
CA GLN A 138 -14.59 -10.17 -9.59
C GLN A 138 -13.20 -9.80 -10.12
N GLN A 139 -12.19 -9.85 -9.28
CA GLN A 139 -10.82 -9.49 -9.68
C GLN A 139 -9.90 -10.71 -9.68
N VAL A 140 -9.21 -10.95 -10.79
CA VAL A 140 -8.10 -11.91 -10.86
C VAL A 140 -6.83 -11.24 -10.34
N PRO A 141 -6.22 -11.74 -9.25
CA PRO A 141 -4.98 -11.20 -8.74
C PRO A 141 -3.84 -11.23 -9.78
N PRO A 142 -2.83 -10.34 -9.67
CA PRO A 142 -1.66 -10.44 -10.54
C PRO A 142 -0.85 -11.72 -10.26
N ALA A 143 -0.21 -12.28 -11.28
CA ALA A 143 0.72 -13.41 -11.11
C ALA A 143 1.87 -13.04 -10.17
N PHE A 144 2.39 -11.82 -10.28
CA PHE A 144 3.41 -11.26 -9.37
C PHE A 144 2.78 -10.76 -8.07
N SER A 145 2.16 -11.68 -7.30
CA SER A 145 1.50 -11.37 -6.03
C SER A 145 1.84 -12.38 -4.93
N ALA A 146 1.52 -12.02 -3.69
CA ALA A 146 1.68 -12.90 -2.53
C ALA A 146 0.54 -13.93 -2.39
N CYS A 147 -0.35 -14.05 -3.38
CA CYS A 147 -1.40 -15.07 -3.38
C CYS A 147 -0.80 -16.47 -3.28
N MET A 148 -1.47 -17.35 -2.53
CA MET A 148 -1.04 -18.74 -2.40
C MET A 148 -1.70 -19.59 -3.49
N VAL A 149 -0.89 -20.38 -4.20
CA VAL A 149 -1.32 -21.36 -5.20
C VAL A 149 -0.61 -22.67 -4.88
N ASN A 150 -1.37 -23.70 -4.53
CA ASN A 150 -0.84 -25.02 -4.18
C ASN A 150 0.30 -24.99 -3.13
N GLY A 151 0.14 -24.13 -2.10
CA GLY A 151 1.11 -23.99 -1.00
C GLY A 151 2.36 -23.16 -1.32
N LYS A 152 2.48 -22.63 -2.54
CA LYS A 152 3.54 -21.70 -2.97
C LYS A 152 2.99 -20.31 -3.24
N ARG A 153 3.82 -19.29 -3.16
CA ARG A 153 3.39 -17.93 -3.51
C ARG A 153 3.42 -17.75 -5.02
N ALA A 154 2.39 -17.08 -5.57
CA ALA A 154 2.25 -16.85 -7.00
C ALA A 154 3.49 -16.16 -7.60
N TYR A 155 4.07 -15.16 -6.93
CA TYR A 155 5.26 -14.48 -7.41
C TYR A 155 6.51 -15.39 -7.52
N ASP A 156 6.64 -16.42 -6.65
CA ASP A 156 7.76 -17.37 -6.73
C ASP A 156 7.65 -18.27 -7.97
N LEU A 157 6.42 -18.60 -8.38
CA LEU A 157 6.13 -19.37 -9.59
C LEU A 157 6.32 -18.51 -10.84
N ALA A 158 5.75 -17.30 -10.84
CA ALA A 158 5.85 -16.36 -11.96
C ALA A 158 7.32 -16.01 -12.30
N ARG A 159 8.18 -15.80 -11.28
CA ARG A 159 9.62 -15.54 -11.48
C ARG A 159 10.37 -16.72 -12.11
N LYS A 160 9.84 -17.92 -12.01
CA LYS A 160 10.42 -19.13 -12.64
C LYS A 160 9.87 -19.34 -14.05
N GLY A 161 8.99 -18.46 -14.53
CA GLY A 161 8.29 -18.62 -15.80
C GLY A 161 7.22 -19.72 -15.77
N GLU A 162 6.80 -20.17 -14.57
CA GLU A 162 5.70 -21.12 -14.43
C GLU A 162 4.37 -20.36 -14.62
N GLU A 163 3.48 -20.93 -15.42
CA GLU A 163 2.14 -20.39 -15.61
C GLU A 163 1.33 -20.54 -14.32
N VAL A 164 0.71 -19.45 -13.86
CA VAL A 164 -0.01 -19.40 -12.59
C VAL A 164 -1.48 -19.13 -12.85
N GLU A 165 -2.32 -20.14 -12.70
CA GLU A 165 -3.77 -19.96 -12.72
C GLU A 165 -4.25 -19.41 -11.38
N LEU A 166 -4.77 -18.18 -11.37
CA LEU A 166 -5.31 -17.50 -10.21
C LEU A 166 -6.83 -17.37 -10.31
N LYS A 167 -7.52 -17.81 -9.27
CA LYS A 167 -8.98 -17.71 -9.21
C LYS A 167 -9.41 -16.28 -8.92
N PRO A 168 -10.48 -15.79 -9.58
CA PRO A 168 -11.09 -14.51 -9.24
C PRO A 168 -11.49 -14.46 -7.77
N LYS A 169 -11.42 -13.26 -7.19
CA LYS A 169 -11.87 -12.97 -5.83
C LYS A 169 -12.94 -11.90 -5.87
N LEU A 170 -14.00 -12.11 -5.09
CA LEU A 170 -15.01 -11.09 -4.88
C LEU A 170 -14.44 -10.02 -3.95
N LEU A 171 -14.42 -8.78 -4.41
CA LEU A 171 -13.89 -7.60 -3.74
C LEU A 171 -14.90 -6.46 -3.86
N VAL A 172 -14.75 -5.44 -3.02
CA VAL A 172 -15.62 -4.26 -3.06
C VAL A 172 -14.79 -3.01 -3.28
N ILE A 173 -15.20 -2.21 -4.26
CA ILE A 173 -14.73 -0.84 -4.44
C ILE A 173 -15.86 0.09 -3.99
N ASP A 174 -15.63 0.77 -2.86
CA ASP A 174 -16.62 1.68 -2.28
C ASP A 174 -16.73 2.96 -3.09
N GLU A 175 -15.57 3.49 -3.54
CA GLU A 175 -15.48 4.72 -4.32
C GLU A 175 -14.32 4.61 -5.34
N ILE A 176 -14.54 5.18 -6.53
CA ILE A 176 -13.49 5.45 -7.51
C ILE A 176 -13.79 6.79 -8.19
N GLU A 177 -12.80 7.67 -8.24
CA GLU A 177 -12.93 9.03 -8.74
C GLU A 177 -11.75 9.39 -9.64
N LEU A 178 -12.03 10.00 -10.80
CA LEU A 178 -11.01 10.58 -11.66
C LEU A 178 -10.58 11.94 -11.07
N LEU A 179 -9.33 12.01 -10.61
CA LEU A 179 -8.76 13.22 -10.05
C LEU A 179 -8.17 14.14 -11.11
N ASP A 180 -7.48 13.55 -12.09
CA ASP A 180 -6.74 14.26 -13.13
C ASP A 180 -6.49 13.33 -14.33
N ASP A 181 -6.20 13.90 -15.48
CA ASP A 181 -5.83 13.15 -16.68
C ASP A 181 -4.89 13.92 -17.59
N GLY A 182 -4.17 13.17 -18.42
CA GLY A 182 -3.34 13.67 -19.51
C GLY A 182 -3.63 12.84 -20.77
N LEU A 183 -4.85 12.93 -21.29
CA LEU A 183 -5.29 12.11 -22.42
C LEU A 183 -4.76 12.61 -23.77
N ASP A 184 -4.47 13.90 -23.89
CA ASP A 184 -4.06 14.55 -25.15
C ASP A 184 -2.54 14.52 -25.40
N ILE A 185 -1.82 13.58 -24.81
CA ILE A 185 -0.37 13.44 -24.96
C ILE A 185 0.02 12.08 -25.53
N ALA A 186 1.26 11.94 -26.00
CA ALA A 186 1.78 10.72 -26.61
C ALA A 186 1.74 9.49 -25.68
N GLU A 187 1.82 9.70 -24.39
CA GLU A 187 1.73 8.67 -23.35
C GLU A 187 0.56 9.01 -22.41
N PRO A 188 -0.68 8.72 -22.81
CA PRO A 188 -1.84 9.14 -22.05
C PRO A 188 -1.93 8.44 -20.69
N TRP A 189 -2.42 9.15 -19.71
CA TRP A 189 -2.56 8.67 -18.33
C TRP A 189 -3.80 9.23 -17.65
N ILE A 190 -4.23 8.54 -16.62
CA ILE A 190 -5.26 9.00 -15.69
C ILE A 190 -4.77 8.88 -14.25
N LYS A 191 -5.25 9.78 -13.39
CA LYS A 191 -5.01 9.74 -11.94
C LYS A 191 -6.33 9.53 -11.23
N VAL A 192 -6.41 8.47 -10.44
CA VAL A 192 -7.65 8.08 -9.77
C VAL A 192 -7.46 7.95 -8.27
N ARG A 193 -8.51 8.30 -7.50
CA ARG A 193 -8.66 7.95 -6.09
C ARG A 193 -9.54 6.72 -6.00
N VAL A 194 -9.14 5.74 -5.20
CA VAL A 194 -9.85 4.47 -5.03
C VAL A 194 -10.01 4.17 -3.55
N VAL A 195 -11.23 3.93 -3.10
CA VAL A 195 -11.55 3.42 -1.76
C VAL A 195 -12.05 1.99 -1.90
N CYS A 196 -11.39 1.04 -1.24
CA CYS A 196 -11.65 -0.37 -1.49
C CYS A 196 -11.43 -1.28 -0.27
N SER A 197 -11.98 -2.48 -0.36
CA SER A 197 -11.87 -3.52 0.64
C SER A 197 -10.48 -4.17 0.71
N LYS A 198 -10.26 -4.97 1.77
CA LYS A 198 -9.08 -5.83 1.91
C LYS A 198 -8.90 -6.74 0.68
N GLY A 199 -7.66 -6.82 0.21
CA GLY A 199 -7.26 -7.78 -0.83
C GLY A 199 -7.38 -7.26 -2.25
N THR A 200 -7.85 -6.04 -2.45
CA THR A 200 -7.88 -5.37 -3.75
C THR A 200 -6.46 -5.07 -4.22
N TYR A 201 -6.13 -5.52 -5.43
CA TYR A 201 -4.88 -5.21 -6.11
C TYR A 201 -5.09 -4.05 -7.07
N ILE A 202 -4.53 -2.87 -6.75
CA ILE A 202 -4.68 -1.68 -7.60
C ILE A 202 -3.98 -1.87 -8.96
N ARG A 203 -2.92 -2.70 -9.02
CA ARG A 203 -2.29 -3.13 -10.27
C ARG A 203 -3.25 -3.89 -11.17
N ALA A 204 -4.00 -4.84 -10.61
CA ALA A 204 -5.01 -5.58 -11.37
C ALA A 204 -6.18 -4.66 -11.76
N LEU A 205 -6.58 -3.71 -10.91
CA LEU A 205 -7.59 -2.72 -11.24
C LEU A 205 -7.15 -1.85 -12.44
N ALA A 206 -5.87 -1.45 -12.51
CA ALA A 206 -5.34 -0.71 -13.65
C ALA A 206 -5.45 -1.53 -14.95
N ARG A 207 -5.07 -2.82 -14.93
CA ARG A 207 -5.29 -3.75 -16.05
C ARG A 207 -6.77 -3.78 -16.45
N ASP A 208 -7.65 -4.04 -15.47
CA ASP A 208 -9.09 -4.21 -15.73
C ASP A 208 -9.72 -2.93 -16.31
N ILE A 209 -9.29 -1.74 -15.85
CA ILE A 209 -9.69 -0.45 -16.42
C ILE A 209 -9.19 -0.32 -17.87
N GLY A 210 -7.93 -0.66 -18.14
CA GLY A 210 -7.37 -0.65 -19.50
C GLY A 210 -8.15 -1.54 -20.46
N GLU A 211 -8.48 -2.76 -20.05
CA GLU A 211 -9.29 -3.71 -20.81
C GLU A 211 -10.72 -3.16 -21.05
N ALA A 212 -11.35 -2.59 -20.02
CA ALA A 212 -12.69 -2.01 -20.13
C ALA A 212 -12.73 -0.78 -21.07
N LEU A 213 -11.61 -0.07 -21.21
CA LEU A 213 -11.41 1.00 -22.19
C LEU A 213 -11.02 0.48 -23.58
N GLN A 214 -11.04 -0.84 -23.82
CA GLN A 214 -10.59 -1.48 -25.06
C GLN A 214 -9.16 -1.07 -25.44
N SER A 215 -8.29 -1.00 -24.44
CA SER A 215 -6.87 -0.64 -24.55
C SER A 215 -6.06 -1.48 -23.55
N GLY A 216 -4.83 -1.11 -23.30
CA GLY A 216 -3.99 -1.64 -22.21
C GLY A 216 -3.74 -0.57 -21.16
N ALA A 217 -3.38 -0.99 -19.94
CA ALA A 217 -2.96 -0.06 -18.90
C ALA A 217 -2.07 -0.73 -17.84
N HIS A 218 -1.24 0.07 -17.19
CA HIS A 218 -0.44 -0.32 -16.05
C HIS A 218 -0.23 0.85 -15.08
N LEU A 219 0.09 0.55 -13.82
CA LEU A 219 0.41 1.58 -12.83
C LEU A 219 1.78 2.20 -13.09
N THR A 220 1.85 3.53 -13.01
CA THR A 220 3.12 4.28 -12.98
C THR A 220 3.42 4.89 -11.62
N ALA A 221 2.40 5.13 -10.79
CA ALA A 221 2.55 5.53 -9.39
C ALA A 221 1.40 5.01 -8.53
N LEU A 222 1.69 4.69 -7.28
CA LEU A 222 0.71 4.24 -6.31
C LEU A 222 1.05 4.77 -4.91
N GLU A 223 0.11 5.46 -4.29
CA GLU A 223 0.22 5.89 -2.91
C GLU A 223 -0.99 5.43 -2.11
N ARG A 224 -0.78 4.72 -0.99
CA ARG A 224 -1.84 4.41 -0.04
C ARG A 224 -2.00 5.57 0.92
N THR A 225 -3.04 6.36 0.74
CA THR A 225 -3.28 7.60 1.49
C THR A 225 -3.97 7.36 2.83
N ARG A 226 -4.70 6.22 2.97
CA ARG A 226 -5.44 5.91 4.20
C ARG A 226 -5.61 4.40 4.41
N VAL A 227 -5.63 3.99 5.68
CA VAL A 227 -6.01 2.64 6.16
C VAL A 227 -6.93 2.80 7.36
N GLY A 228 -8.22 2.50 7.23
CA GLY A 228 -9.23 2.84 8.23
C GLY A 228 -9.23 4.34 8.49
N ASP A 229 -8.97 4.75 9.73
CA ASP A 229 -8.90 6.16 10.14
C ASP A 229 -7.49 6.75 10.04
N VAL A 230 -6.46 5.91 9.82
CA VAL A 230 -5.06 6.34 9.75
C VAL A 230 -4.77 6.98 8.38
N ARG A 231 -4.30 8.21 8.38
CA ARG A 231 -3.96 9.00 7.19
C ARG A 231 -2.46 9.22 7.07
N LEU A 232 -1.98 9.68 5.91
CA LEU A 232 -0.57 10.02 5.70
C LEU A 232 -0.03 11.03 6.71
N ALA A 233 -0.86 12.01 7.13
CA ALA A 233 -0.48 13.02 8.13
C ALA A 233 -0.17 12.40 9.51
N ASP A 234 -0.68 11.22 9.80
CA ASP A 234 -0.46 10.50 11.06
C ASP A 234 0.82 9.66 11.02
N CYS A 235 1.49 9.60 9.86
CA CYS A 235 2.58 8.66 9.62
C CYS A 235 3.95 9.28 9.83
N LEU A 236 4.82 8.51 10.47
CA LEU A 236 6.24 8.80 10.60
C LEU A 236 6.98 8.51 9.29
N ASN A 237 7.96 9.35 8.98
CA ASN A 237 8.98 8.97 8.02
C ASN A 237 9.92 7.93 8.66
N PRO A 238 10.08 6.73 8.10
CA PRO A 238 10.99 5.73 8.66
C PRO A 238 12.42 6.22 8.83
N LEU A 239 12.90 7.12 7.96
CA LEU A 239 14.26 7.68 8.04
C LEU A 239 14.47 8.53 9.30
N ASP A 240 13.42 9.22 9.76
CA ASP A 240 13.46 10.07 10.95
C ASP A 240 13.17 9.30 12.24
N PHE A 241 12.70 8.05 12.14
CA PHE A 241 12.34 7.23 13.29
C PHE A 241 13.48 7.05 14.29
N LYS A 242 14.72 7.09 13.83
CA LYS A 242 15.92 7.10 14.68
C LYS A 242 15.99 8.36 15.56
N ALA A 243 15.71 9.54 15.01
CA ALA A 243 15.77 10.81 15.73
C ALA A 243 14.70 10.88 16.85
N VAL A 244 13.46 10.50 16.53
CA VAL A 244 12.36 10.47 17.51
C VAL A 244 12.67 9.52 18.66
N SER A 245 13.36 8.40 18.42
CA SER A 245 13.76 7.47 19.48
C SER A 245 14.86 8.01 20.40
N TYR A 246 15.64 9.01 19.97
CA TYR A 246 16.71 9.62 20.77
C TYR A 246 16.28 10.90 21.51
N THR A 247 15.36 11.69 20.98
CA THR A 247 14.90 12.93 21.62
C THR A 247 14.20 12.68 22.95
N HIS A 248 13.49 11.57 23.09
CA HIS A 248 12.85 11.19 24.37
C HIS A 248 13.85 10.72 25.45
N LEU A 249 15.06 10.30 25.09
CA LEU A 249 16.10 9.94 26.07
C LEU A 249 16.76 11.16 26.72
N ARG A 250 16.88 12.30 26.01
CA ARG A 250 17.48 13.52 26.57
C ARG A 250 16.59 14.21 27.60
N ALA A 251 15.28 14.02 27.56
CA ALA A 251 14.36 14.61 28.52
C ALA A 251 14.43 13.93 29.92
N HIS A 252 14.97 12.70 30.01
CA HIS A 252 15.12 11.96 31.26
C HIS A 252 16.50 12.00 31.88
N GLU A 253 17.54 12.50 31.18
CA GLU A 253 18.92 12.62 31.71
C GLU A 253 19.21 13.99 32.34
N THR A 254 18.26 14.92 32.31
CA THR A 254 18.40 16.28 32.86
C THR A 254 17.49 16.53 34.07
N ARG A 255 17.25 15.49 34.91
CA ARG A 255 16.69 15.65 36.24
C ARG A 255 17.49 14.87 37.28
#